data_a79709eae402ba0c3d8d96bee5517bb4
#
_entry.id   a79709eae402ba0c3d8d96bee5517bb4
#
_cell.length_a   1.000
_cell.length_b   1.000
_cell.length_c   1.000
_cell.angle_alpha   90.00
_cell.angle_beta   90.00
_cell.angle_gamma   90.00
#
_symmetry.space_group_name_H-M   'P 1'
#
loop_
_entity.id
_entity.type
_entity.pdbx_description
1 polymer ?
#
loop_
_entity_poly.entity_id
_entity_poly.type
_entity_poly.pdbx_seq_one_letter_code
_entity_poly.pdbx_strand_id
1 'polypeptide(L)'
;MADAVFLALTVITIGSAIAALEMRSLIYGSIALMGTLGGIAGFFFLLDAPFVALFQLAVYVGSIAVLILFTVMLVKRELIFKMIEDRRRKFAGIGLMLIIMVSLGAVFLDSGIKTITTDEPSVDFRDIGKN
;
A
#
# COMPACT_ATOMS: atom_id res chain seq x y z
N MET A 1 8.17 -21.92 2.38
CA MET A 1 8.61 -20.91 3.36
C MET A 1 8.30 -19.50 2.94
N ALA A 2 8.63 -19.09 1.71
CA ALA A 2 8.30 -17.74 1.22
C ALA A 2 6.81 -17.46 1.23
N ASP A 3 5.97 -18.44 0.93
CA ASP A 3 4.53 -18.29 0.92
C ASP A 3 3.94 -18.01 2.30
N ALA A 4 4.47 -18.66 3.34
CA ALA A 4 4.02 -18.43 4.72
C ALA A 4 4.39 -17.01 5.18
N VAL A 5 5.59 -16.56 4.87
CA VAL A 5 6.05 -15.20 5.19
C VAL A 5 5.23 -14.17 4.43
N PHE A 6 4.96 -14.43 3.16
CA PHE A 6 4.13 -13.57 2.32
C PHE A 6 2.72 -13.42 2.91
N LEU A 7 2.09 -14.53 3.29
CA LEU A 7 0.76 -14.51 3.91
C LEU A 7 0.78 -13.75 5.24
N ALA A 8 1.79 -13.99 6.06
CA ALA A 8 1.93 -13.28 7.34
C ALA A 8 2.07 -11.77 7.14
N LEU A 9 2.93 -11.35 6.21
CA LEU A 9 3.10 -9.95 5.87
C LEU A 9 1.82 -9.33 5.32
N THR A 10 1.11 -10.06 4.47
CA THR A 10 -0.18 -9.61 3.91
C THR A 10 -1.19 -9.35 5.03
N VAL A 11 -1.34 -10.29 5.95
CA VAL A 11 -2.27 -10.16 7.07
C VAL A 11 -1.89 -8.99 7.97
N ILE A 12 -0.62 -8.85 8.30
CA ILE A 12 -0.12 -7.75 9.13
C ILE A 12 -0.33 -6.41 8.43
N THR A 13 0.00 -6.31 7.16
CA THR A 13 -0.11 -5.07 6.39
C THR A 13 -1.57 -4.64 6.25
N ILE A 14 -2.44 -5.56 5.87
CA ILE A 14 -3.87 -5.28 5.71
C ILE A 14 -4.50 -4.97 7.07
N GLY A 15 -4.16 -5.73 8.11
CA GLY A 15 -4.65 -5.49 9.46
C GLY A 15 -4.24 -4.11 9.99
N SER A 16 -2.99 -3.74 9.78
CA SER A 16 -2.49 -2.41 10.16
C SER A 16 -3.16 -1.29 9.37
N ALA A 17 -3.41 -1.52 8.08
CA ALA A 17 -4.09 -0.54 7.23
C ALA A 17 -5.53 -0.31 7.69
N ILE A 18 -6.25 -1.38 7.99
CA ILE A 18 -7.62 -1.30 8.52
C ILE A 18 -7.61 -0.61 9.88
N ALA A 19 -6.67 -0.97 10.74
CA ALA A 19 -6.52 -0.34 12.05
C ALA A 19 -6.24 1.16 11.92
N ALA A 20 -5.40 1.56 10.96
CA ALA A 20 -5.10 2.97 10.70
C ALA A 20 -6.35 3.78 10.34
N LEU A 21 -7.26 3.17 9.58
CA LEU A 21 -8.49 3.82 9.15
C LEU A 21 -9.57 3.84 10.25
N GLU A 22 -9.61 2.82 11.09
CA GLU A 22 -10.64 2.66 12.12
C GLU A 22 -10.30 3.32 13.46
N MET A 23 -9.03 3.62 13.70
CA MET A 23 -8.61 4.25 14.95
C MET A 23 -9.20 5.64 15.09
N ARG A 24 -9.83 5.88 16.23
CA ARG A 24 -10.42 7.19 16.56
C ARG A 24 -9.35 8.22 16.88
N SER A 25 -8.21 7.78 17.39
CA SER A 25 -7.10 8.67 17.71
C SER A 25 -6.17 8.79 16.50
N LEU A 26 -5.84 10.02 16.10
CA LEU A 26 -4.91 10.27 15.01
C LEU A 26 -3.51 9.73 15.30
N ILE A 27 -3.10 9.78 16.58
CA ILE A 27 -1.78 9.28 16.99
C ILE A 27 -1.68 7.78 16.76
N TYR A 28 -2.68 7.04 17.23
CA TYR A 28 -2.73 5.58 17.01
C TYR A 28 -2.89 5.22 15.54
N GLY A 29 -3.70 5.99 14.82
CA GLY A 29 -3.86 5.83 13.38
C GLY A 29 -2.55 6.02 12.63
N SER A 30 -1.75 7.01 13.03
CA SER A 30 -0.43 7.27 12.45
C SER A 30 0.53 6.11 12.70
N ILE A 31 0.52 5.57 13.92
CA ILE A 31 1.37 4.41 14.28
C ILE A 31 0.96 3.19 13.46
N ALA A 32 -0.34 2.97 13.29
CA ALA A 32 -0.85 1.87 12.47
C ALA A 32 -0.46 2.05 10.99
N LEU A 33 -0.48 3.28 10.50
CA LEU A 33 -0.02 3.60 9.15
C LEU A 33 1.47 3.30 8.98
N MET A 34 2.28 3.62 9.98
CA MET A 34 3.70 3.23 10.00
C MET A 34 3.87 1.71 9.87
N GLY A 35 3.06 0.96 10.61
CA GLY A 35 3.05 -0.50 10.53
C GLY A 35 2.71 -1.00 9.13
N THR A 36 1.73 -0.38 8.47
CA THR A 36 1.35 -0.69 7.10
C THR A 36 2.50 -0.43 6.13
N LEU A 37 3.13 0.73 6.24
CA LEU A 37 4.25 1.10 5.37
C LEU A 37 5.46 0.20 5.61
N GLY A 38 5.70 -0.18 6.87
CA GLY A 38 6.74 -1.16 7.21
C GLY A 38 6.46 -2.53 6.61
N GLY A 39 5.19 -2.96 6.61
CA GLY A 39 4.77 -4.19 5.96
C GLY A 39 5.02 -4.18 4.46
N ILE A 40 4.74 -3.05 3.81
CA ILE A 40 5.03 -2.87 2.38
C ILE A 40 6.54 -2.98 2.12
N ALA A 41 7.37 -2.39 2.97
CA ALA A 41 8.82 -2.53 2.88
C ALA A 41 9.25 -4.00 3.01
N GLY A 42 8.60 -4.75 3.89
CA GLY A 42 8.80 -6.20 4.01
C GLY A 42 8.50 -6.94 2.72
N PHE A 43 7.45 -6.56 2.00
CA PHE A 43 7.15 -7.13 0.68
C PHE A 43 8.27 -6.87 -0.33
N PHE A 44 8.87 -5.70 -0.31
CA PHE A 44 10.00 -5.42 -1.18
C PHE A 44 11.21 -6.29 -0.87
N PHE A 45 11.45 -6.61 0.40
CA PHE A 45 12.47 -7.58 0.78
C PHE A 45 12.19 -8.97 0.23
N LEU A 46 10.93 -9.41 0.27
CA LEU A 46 10.52 -10.69 -0.30
C LEU A 46 10.67 -10.75 -1.81
N LEU A 47 10.54 -9.62 -2.50
CA LEU A 47 10.69 -9.53 -3.94
C LEU A 47 12.15 -9.40 -4.39
N ASP A 48 13.12 -9.63 -3.52
CA ASP A 48 14.55 -9.47 -3.79
C ASP A 48 14.93 -8.05 -4.23
N ALA A 49 14.23 -7.06 -3.67
CA ALA A 49 14.52 -5.64 -3.91
C ALA A 49 14.91 -4.95 -2.60
N PRO A 50 16.05 -5.32 -1.98
CA PRO A 50 16.43 -4.75 -0.70
C PRO A 50 16.72 -3.26 -0.76
N PHE A 51 17.19 -2.78 -1.88
CA PHE A 51 17.47 -1.36 -2.08
C PHE A 51 16.19 -0.54 -2.04
N VAL A 52 15.14 -1.00 -2.72
CA VAL A 52 13.83 -0.35 -2.71
C VAL A 52 13.20 -0.42 -1.32
N ALA A 53 13.37 -1.53 -0.62
CA ALA A 53 12.90 -1.68 0.76
C ALA A 53 13.55 -0.68 1.71
N LEU A 54 14.84 -0.45 1.57
CA LEU A 54 15.57 0.54 2.36
C LEU A 54 15.09 1.96 2.05
N PHE A 55 14.87 2.28 0.78
CA PHE A 55 14.27 3.56 0.39
C PHE A 55 12.89 3.74 0.97
N GLN A 56 12.06 2.71 0.92
CA GLN A 56 10.72 2.71 1.49
C GLN A 56 10.79 3.04 2.98
N LEU A 57 11.65 2.35 3.72
CA LEU A 57 11.82 2.59 5.15
C LEU A 57 12.34 3.99 5.43
N ALA A 58 13.35 4.44 4.69
CA ALA A 58 13.97 5.74 4.92
C ALA A 58 12.99 6.88 4.61
N VAL A 59 12.27 6.81 3.50
CA VAL A 59 11.38 7.89 3.06
C VAL A 59 10.06 7.87 3.83
N TYR A 60 9.41 6.71 3.92
CA TYR A 60 8.09 6.65 4.54
C TYR A 60 8.14 6.69 6.06
N VAL A 61 9.04 5.92 6.67
CA VAL A 61 9.14 5.90 8.13
C VAL A 61 9.92 7.12 8.63
N GLY A 62 11.00 7.49 7.96
CA GLY A 62 11.84 8.61 8.37
C GLY A 62 11.22 9.97 8.17
N SER A 63 10.62 10.21 7.01
CA SER A 63 10.12 11.56 6.65
C SER A 63 8.62 11.69 6.80
N ILE A 64 7.85 10.86 6.13
CA ILE A 64 6.40 11.01 6.04
C ILE A 64 5.73 10.71 7.38
N ALA A 65 6.15 9.65 8.06
CA ALA A 65 5.60 9.28 9.35
C ALA A 65 5.88 10.34 10.41
N VAL A 66 7.08 10.89 10.42
CA VAL A 66 7.45 11.98 11.33
C VAL A 66 6.63 13.23 11.03
N LEU A 67 6.44 13.56 9.76
CA LEU A 67 5.59 14.70 9.36
C LEU A 67 4.15 14.52 9.81
N ILE A 68 3.60 13.33 9.63
CA ILE A 68 2.23 13.01 10.08
C ILE A 68 2.14 13.14 11.59
N LEU A 69 3.11 12.62 12.33
CA LEU A 69 3.13 12.74 13.79
C LEU A 69 3.16 14.19 14.24
N PHE A 70 4.02 15.01 13.65
CA PHE A 70 4.07 16.43 13.95
C PHE A 70 2.74 17.12 13.64
N THR A 71 2.16 16.84 12.49
CA THR A 71 0.87 17.41 12.11
C THR A 71 -0.22 17.03 13.11
N VAL A 72 -0.24 15.77 13.52
CA VAL A 72 -1.22 15.27 14.49
C VAL A 72 -1.04 15.91 15.85
N MET A 73 0.21 16.14 16.27
CA MET A 73 0.49 16.83 17.53
C MET A 73 0.07 18.29 17.52
N LEU A 74 0.15 18.94 16.37
CA LEU A 74 -0.22 20.34 16.20
C LEU A 74 -1.72 20.57 16.06
N VAL A 75 -2.45 19.57 15.56
CA VAL A 75 -3.91 19.67 15.36
C VAL A 75 -4.62 19.46 16.70
N LYS A 76 -5.50 20.40 17.05
CA LYS A 76 -6.30 20.30 18.27
C LYS A 76 -7.26 19.12 18.17
N ARG A 77 -7.27 18.31 19.24
CA ARG A 77 -8.12 17.12 19.35
C ARG A 77 -9.61 17.38 19.11
N GLU A 78 -10.09 18.57 19.40
CA GLU A 78 -11.52 18.90 19.35
C GLU A 78 -12.12 18.87 17.95
N LEU A 79 -11.31 19.15 16.92
CA LEU A 79 -11.79 19.18 15.53
C LEU A 79 -12.02 17.77 14.94
N ILE A 80 -11.43 16.75 15.55
CA ILE A 80 -11.43 15.39 15.04
C ILE A 80 -12.63 14.59 15.55
N PHE A 81 -13.11 14.92 16.75
CA PHE A 81 -14.25 14.24 17.38
C PHE A 81 -15.61 14.63 16.78
N LYS A 82 -15.65 15.65 15.94
CA LYS A 82 -16.87 16.12 15.29
C LYS A 82 -17.20 15.42 13.98
N MET A 83 -16.37 14.48 13.53
CA MET A 83 -16.70 13.66 12.38
C MET A 83 -17.78 12.65 12.76
N ILE A 84 -19.00 12.94 12.35
CA ILE A 84 -20.15 12.07 12.54
C ILE A 84 -19.89 10.79 11.76
N GLU A 85 -19.86 9.67 12.46
CA GLU A 85 -19.82 8.35 11.83
C GLU A 85 -21.15 8.07 11.15
N ASP A 86 -21.30 8.53 9.92
CA ASP A 86 -22.43 8.14 9.08
C ASP A 86 -22.17 6.76 8.51
N ARG A 87 -22.95 5.78 8.92
CA ARG A 87 -22.90 4.42 8.38
C ARG A 87 -22.98 4.43 6.86
N ARG A 88 -23.78 5.34 6.29
CA ARG A 88 -23.92 5.49 4.84
C ARG A 88 -22.59 5.85 4.17
N ARG A 89 -21.84 6.77 4.76
CA ARG A 89 -20.52 7.15 4.26
C ARG A 89 -19.52 6.01 4.31
N LYS A 90 -19.58 5.22 5.37
CA LYS A 90 -18.70 4.05 5.53
C LYS A 90 -18.97 3.01 4.44
N PHE A 91 -20.23 2.70 4.17
CA PHE A 91 -20.61 1.77 3.11
C PHE A 91 -20.28 2.31 1.71
N ALA A 92 -20.50 3.60 1.49
CA ALA A 92 -20.14 4.25 0.23
C ALA A 92 -18.62 4.21 0.00
N GLY A 93 -17.83 4.46 1.04
CA GLY A 93 -16.37 4.38 0.96
C GLY A 93 -15.88 2.98 0.66
N ILE A 94 -16.45 1.97 1.31
CA ILE A 94 -16.11 0.56 1.05
C ILE A 94 -16.47 0.18 -0.39
N GLY A 95 -17.64 0.59 -0.85
CA GLY A 95 -18.07 0.33 -2.22
C GLY A 95 -17.14 0.97 -3.24
N LEU A 96 -16.78 2.22 -3.03
CA LEU A 96 -15.84 2.93 -3.90
C LEU A 96 -14.47 2.26 -3.90
N MET A 97 -13.98 1.87 -2.71
CA MET A 97 -12.71 1.17 -2.57
C MET A 97 -12.70 -0.16 -3.35
N LEU A 98 -13.79 -0.91 -3.25
CA LEU A 98 -13.94 -2.17 -3.98
C LEU A 98 -13.95 -1.96 -5.49
N ILE A 99 -14.65 -0.93 -5.97
CA ILE A 99 -14.69 -0.57 -7.39
C ILE A 99 -13.29 -0.24 -7.90
N ILE A 100 -12.56 0.61 -7.17
CA ILE A 100 -11.18 0.97 -7.52
C ILE A 100 -10.27 -0.25 -7.52
N MET A 101 -10.40 -1.09 -6.51
CA MET A 101 -9.57 -2.29 -6.35
C MET A 101 -9.82 -3.29 -7.49
N VAL A 102 -11.08 -3.51 -7.83
CA VAL A 102 -11.45 -4.40 -8.94
C VAL A 102 -10.99 -3.82 -10.28
N SER A 103 -11.16 -2.50 -10.47
CA SER A 103 -10.74 -1.81 -11.68
C SER A 103 -9.23 -1.91 -11.88
N LEU A 104 -8.46 -1.64 -10.84
CA LEU A 104 -7.00 -1.77 -10.88
C LEU A 104 -6.57 -3.22 -11.12
N GLY A 105 -7.20 -4.15 -10.44
CA GLY A 105 -6.94 -5.58 -10.62
C GLY A 105 -7.20 -6.04 -12.05
N ALA A 106 -8.31 -5.57 -12.63
CA ALA A 106 -8.66 -5.88 -14.01
C ALA A 106 -7.63 -5.34 -15.00
N VAL A 107 -7.17 -4.10 -14.79
CA VAL A 107 -6.12 -3.48 -15.61
C VAL A 107 -4.81 -4.26 -15.50
N PHE A 108 -4.42 -4.64 -14.29
CA PHE A 108 -3.21 -5.44 -14.08
C PHE A 108 -3.29 -6.81 -14.73
N LEU A 109 -4.41 -7.48 -14.64
CA LEU A 109 -4.61 -8.77 -15.28
C LEU A 109 -4.58 -8.66 -16.80
N ASP A 110 -5.23 -7.65 -17.37
CA ASP A 110 -5.24 -7.39 -18.80
C ASP A 110 -3.84 -7.07 -19.30
N SER A 111 -3.11 -6.21 -18.58
CA SER A 111 -1.72 -5.88 -18.90
C SER A 111 -0.81 -7.09 -18.78
N GLY A 112 -1.01 -7.91 -17.74
CA GLY A 112 -0.25 -9.14 -17.53
C GLY A 112 -0.46 -10.15 -18.65
N ILE A 113 -1.70 -10.33 -19.09
CA ILE A 113 -2.03 -11.22 -20.21
C ILE A 113 -1.41 -10.70 -21.52
N LYS A 114 -1.50 -9.39 -21.76
CA LYS A 114 -0.88 -8.78 -22.94
C LYS A 114 0.64 -8.92 -22.92
N THR A 115 1.26 -8.79 -21.79
CA THR A 115 2.71 -8.97 -21.62
C THR A 115 3.13 -10.41 -21.89
N ILE A 116 2.32 -11.38 -21.47
CA ILE A 116 2.58 -12.80 -21.71
C ILE A 116 2.39 -13.15 -23.19
N THR A 117 1.36 -12.58 -23.85
CA THR A 117 1.13 -12.80 -25.29
C THR A 117 2.12 -12.06 -26.17
N THR A 118 2.74 -11.02 -25.67
CA THR A 118 3.79 -10.27 -26.40
C THR A 118 5.20 -10.69 -26.02
N ASP A 119 5.38 -11.81 -25.35
CA ASP A 119 6.71 -12.34 -25.03
C ASP A 119 7.49 -12.78 -26.27
N GLU A 120 6.84 -12.95 -27.39
CA GLU A 120 7.49 -13.17 -28.68
C GLU A 120 8.37 -11.99 -29.16
N PRO A 121 8.04 -10.72 -28.85
CA PRO A 121 8.90 -9.60 -29.28
C PRO A 121 10.28 -9.56 -28.64
N SER A 122 10.57 -10.35 -27.64
CA SER A 122 11.93 -10.45 -27.10
C SER A 122 12.91 -10.99 -28.12
N VAL A 123 12.41 -11.72 -29.13
CA VAL A 123 13.19 -12.16 -30.29
C VAL A 123 13.52 -11.01 -31.21
N ASP A 124 12.61 -10.03 -31.35
CA ASP A 124 12.81 -8.83 -32.15
C ASP A 124 13.94 -7.95 -31.63
N PHE A 125 14.12 -7.87 -30.32
CA PHE A 125 15.24 -7.14 -29.73
C PHE A 125 16.59 -7.71 -30.12
N ARG A 126 16.68 -9.02 -30.30
CA ARG A 126 17.90 -9.68 -30.77
C ARG A 126 18.15 -9.39 -32.26
N ASP A 127 17.09 -9.36 -33.06
CA ASP A 127 17.18 -9.04 -34.49
C ASP A 127 17.55 -7.57 -34.72
N ILE A 128 17.03 -6.65 -33.90
CA ILE A 128 17.40 -5.24 -33.96
C ILE A 128 18.85 -5.03 -33.50
N GLY A 129 19.31 -5.81 -32.51
CA GLY A 129 20.68 -5.76 -32.05
C GLY A 129 21.70 -6.34 -33.02
N LYS A 130 21.29 -7.19 -33.96
CA LYS A 130 22.13 -7.81 -34.99
C LYS A 130 22.26 -6.97 -36.27
N ASN A 131 21.34 -6.05 -36.48
CA ASN A 131 21.36 -5.13 -37.61
C ASN A 131 21.91 -3.78 -37.19
#